data_d370e338f667d45bbb3ffa9de30e5ea4
#
_entry.id   d370e338f667d45bbb3ffa9de30e5ea4
#
_cell.length_a   1.000
_cell.length_b   1.000
_cell.length_c   1.000
_cell.angle_alpha   90.00
_cell.angle_beta   90.00
_cell.angle_gamma   90.00
#
_symmetry.space_group_name_H-M   'P 1'
#
loop_
_entity.id
_entity.type
_entity.pdbx_description
1 polymer ?
#
loop_
_entity_poly.entity_id
_entity_poly.type
_entity_poly.pdbx_seq_one_letter_code
_entity_poly.pdbx_strand_id
1 'polypeptide(L)'
;MKQTDNQTHSMATVLVVDDDPGARLLVGSALEVAGFRVTTAADGRSAIAEFQLHPADCVVLDVVMPGMSGFDVCRELRASPNSRHVPILMQTSLDDMQSVQSAYNAGATDFTSKGINPMLLAERVKFLVRAKETQDQLRESEARVRYLAYYDPLTGLPNRQRLLQILEQQVEWANPRQRGIAVLMIDVDNFSRINDTQGQAVGDSLLKEIAHRLQLCLRDTERTLQNDGSLNDINDWVARTGGDEFALALPGIATTDSVQVVAQRVQLALARPFVFAQQEIPLSATIGVSLYPGDAPSAEALIKNADAAMHHGKKAGHGRLEFFKKSISARAAKHLSMEADLRKALERGEFTLHYQPRLAVEGMRVEAVEALLRWWHPQRGFVSPDEFIPLAEQSGLIVEIGDWVLREACAQARRWRDGGDCRWQVAVNVSGVQFRDGSLPERVSRAIHAAGIEPRMIELEFTEGALIEYSAVVSKAVKALKELGVATALDDFGTGYSSLSYLRHFPIDTLKIDRVFVRDIVSKSGGNAPLVDAIIAMAKSLGLDTVAEGVETEEQWHYLKSRHANQVQGFLFCRPLALEDLERWHAEWLHSHLPAANVG
;
A
#
# COMPACT_ATOMS: atom_id res chain seq x y z
N MET A 1 20.15 -24.67 -13.44
CA MET A 1 19.73 -25.95 -14.07
C MET A 1 18.87 -25.59 -15.28
N LYS A 2 19.33 -25.92 -16.48
CA LYS A 2 18.67 -25.62 -17.76
C LYS A 2 17.40 -26.46 -17.85
N GLN A 3 16.21 -25.82 -17.79
CA GLN A 3 14.99 -26.42 -18.29
C GLN A 3 15.03 -26.35 -19.81
N THR A 4 15.25 -27.47 -20.43
CA THR A 4 15.04 -27.70 -21.86
C THR A 4 13.54 -27.61 -22.13
N ASP A 5 13.15 -26.50 -22.76
CA ASP A 5 11.83 -26.35 -23.39
C ASP A 5 11.69 -27.42 -24.49
N ASN A 6 10.96 -28.47 -24.16
CA ASN A 6 10.51 -29.48 -25.11
C ASN A 6 9.22 -28.98 -25.77
N GLN A 7 9.30 -27.94 -26.61
CA GLN A 7 8.24 -27.59 -27.54
C GLN A 7 8.22 -28.70 -28.59
N THR A 8 7.27 -29.60 -28.49
CA THR A 8 6.82 -30.48 -29.59
C THR A 8 6.36 -29.56 -30.71
N HIS A 9 7.26 -29.24 -31.66
CA HIS A 9 6.86 -28.58 -32.92
C HIS A 9 5.88 -29.51 -33.65
N SER A 10 4.60 -29.16 -33.62
CA SER A 10 3.62 -29.77 -34.50
C SER A 10 4.09 -29.55 -35.94
N MET A 11 4.23 -30.62 -36.72
CA MET A 11 4.60 -30.54 -38.14
C MET A 11 3.62 -29.61 -38.85
N ALA A 12 4.13 -28.53 -39.45
CA ALA A 12 3.28 -27.58 -40.20
C ALA A 12 2.59 -28.30 -41.37
N THR A 13 1.33 -27.95 -41.59
CA THR A 13 0.48 -28.57 -42.60
C THR A 13 0.42 -27.71 -43.85
N VAL A 14 0.63 -28.32 -45.01
CA VAL A 14 0.53 -27.66 -46.34
C VAL A 14 -0.56 -28.32 -47.16
N LEU A 15 -1.49 -27.51 -47.64
CA LEU A 15 -2.51 -27.95 -48.60
C LEU A 15 -1.99 -27.76 -50.04
N VAL A 16 -1.90 -28.83 -50.81
CA VAL A 16 -1.51 -28.81 -52.21
C VAL A 16 -2.75 -29.00 -53.10
N VAL A 17 -3.00 -28.02 -53.95
CA VAL A 17 -4.17 -27.97 -54.83
C VAL A 17 -3.72 -27.90 -56.29
N ASP A 18 -3.98 -28.94 -57.04
CA ASP A 18 -3.66 -29.03 -58.44
C ASP A 18 -4.60 -30.07 -59.07
N ASP A 19 -5.09 -29.90 -60.27
CA ASP A 19 -5.97 -30.87 -60.96
C ASP A 19 -5.19 -32.06 -61.53
N ASP A 20 -3.89 -31.92 -61.87
CA ASP A 20 -3.02 -33.02 -62.29
C ASP A 20 -2.57 -33.90 -61.11
N PRO A 21 -2.96 -35.17 -61.04
CA PRO A 21 -2.54 -36.09 -59.98
C PRO A 21 -1.03 -36.30 -59.92
N GLY A 22 -0.31 -36.20 -61.03
CA GLY A 22 1.15 -36.32 -61.06
C GLY A 22 1.84 -35.14 -60.42
N ALA A 23 1.38 -33.91 -60.71
CA ALA A 23 1.87 -32.70 -60.13
C ALA A 23 1.61 -32.67 -58.61
N ARG A 24 0.38 -33.03 -58.19
CA ARG A 24 0.05 -33.13 -56.72
C ARG A 24 0.97 -34.08 -55.95
N LEU A 25 1.21 -35.28 -56.55
CA LEU A 25 2.06 -36.30 -55.95
C LEU A 25 3.51 -35.81 -55.85
N LEU A 26 4.03 -35.20 -56.90
CA LEU A 26 5.43 -34.71 -56.94
C LEU A 26 5.67 -33.59 -55.94
N VAL A 27 4.78 -32.60 -55.91
CA VAL A 27 4.87 -31.47 -54.95
C VAL A 27 4.65 -31.97 -53.54
N GLY A 28 3.64 -32.82 -53.31
CA GLY A 28 3.36 -33.40 -52.01
C GLY A 28 4.55 -34.16 -51.44
N SER A 29 5.14 -35.07 -52.21
CA SER A 29 6.32 -35.86 -51.79
C SER A 29 7.54 -34.97 -51.45
N ALA A 30 7.78 -33.91 -52.22
CA ALA A 30 8.86 -32.97 -51.91
C ALA A 30 8.65 -32.21 -50.61
N LEU A 31 7.40 -31.82 -50.33
CA LEU A 31 7.05 -31.15 -49.06
C LEU A 31 7.12 -32.12 -47.87
N GLU A 32 6.69 -33.38 -48.05
CA GLU A 32 6.84 -34.42 -47.01
C GLU A 32 8.32 -34.68 -46.66
N VAL A 33 9.17 -34.79 -47.70
CA VAL A 33 10.63 -34.91 -47.49
C VAL A 33 11.21 -33.67 -46.80
N ALA A 34 10.65 -32.49 -47.04
CA ALA A 34 11.05 -31.26 -46.38
C ALA A 34 10.51 -31.13 -44.95
N GLY A 35 9.70 -32.10 -44.45
CA GLY A 35 9.22 -32.18 -43.07
C GLY A 35 7.84 -31.55 -42.85
N PHE A 36 7.03 -31.40 -43.88
CA PHE A 36 5.65 -30.93 -43.79
C PHE A 36 4.66 -32.09 -43.73
N ARG A 37 3.53 -31.87 -43.07
CA ARG A 37 2.32 -32.69 -43.27
C ARG A 37 1.60 -32.16 -44.51
N VAL A 38 1.25 -33.04 -45.43
CA VAL A 38 0.60 -32.64 -46.69
C VAL A 38 -0.84 -33.12 -46.72
N THR A 39 -1.76 -32.23 -47.04
CA THR A 39 -3.12 -32.54 -47.49
C THR A 39 -3.27 -32.13 -48.96
N THR A 40 -4.16 -32.78 -49.70
CA THR A 40 -4.27 -32.53 -51.13
C THR A 40 -5.72 -32.34 -51.57
N ALA A 41 -5.94 -31.51 -52.56
CA ALA A 41 -7.23 -31.32 -53.20
C ALA A 41 -7.08 -31.31 -54.75
N ALA A 42 -8.05 -31.85 -55.45
CA ALA A 42 -8.01 -32.01 -56.94
C ALA A 42 -8.68 -30.86 -57.71
N ASP A 43 -9.38 -29.98 -57.00
CA ASP A 43 -10.10 -28.83 -57.56
C ASP A 43 -10.35 -27.76 -56.51
N GLY A 44 -10.83 -26.59 -56.94
CA GLY A 44 -11.01 -25.43 -56.04
C GLY A 44 -12.07 -25.65 -54.98
N ARG A 45 -13.15 -26.38 -55.25
CA ARG A 45 -14.20 -26.63 -54.24
C ARG A 45 -13.72 -27.60 -53.16
N SER A 46 -13.05 -28.67 -53.56
CA SER A 46 -12.45 -29.63 -52.66
C SER A 46 -11.35 -28.97 -51.79
N ALA A 47 -10.60 -28.02 -52.37
CA ALA A 47 -9.59 -27.25 -51.61
C ALA A 47 -10.19 -26.43 -50.47
N ILE A 48 -11.29 -25.72 -50.73
CA ILE A 48 -11.98 -24.93 -49.70
C ILE A 48 -12.57 -25.83 -48.61
N ALA A 49 -13.22 -26.95 -49.02
CA ALA A 49 -13.77 -27.93 -48.09
C ALA A 49 -12.68 -28.58 -47.22
N GLU A 50 -11.56 -28.97 -47.82
CA GLU A 50 -10.42 -29.57 -47.13
C GLU A 50 -9.80 -28.58 -46.15
N PHE A 51 -9.63 -27.30 -46.56
CA PHE A 51 -9.10 -26.27 -45.65
C PHE A 51 -10.01 -25.99 -44.47
N GLN A 52 -11.34 -26.03 -44.62
CA GLN A 52 -12.30 -25.87 -43.52
C GLN A 52 -12.27 -27.03 -42.54
N LEU A 53 -12.04 -28.25 -42.99
CA LEU A 53 -11.94 -29.44 -42.15
C LEU A 53 -10.56 -29.56 -41.49
N HIS A 54 -9.51 -29.25 -42.25
CA HIS A 54 -8.11 -29.37 -41.84
C HIS A 54 -7.35 -28.08 -42.20
N PRO A 55 -7.37 -27.05 -41.31
CA PRO A 55 -6.67 -25.80 -41.58
C PRO A 55 -5.18 -26.02 -41.85
N ALA A 56 -4.68 -25.44 -42.94
CA ALA A 56 -3.28 -25.53 -43.33
C ALA A 56 -2.49 -24.28 -42.97
N ASP A 57 -1.17 -24.46 -42.77
CA ASP A 57 -0.23 -23.35 -42.47
C ASP A 57 0.25 -22.66 -43.76
N CYS A 58 0.14 -23.32 -44.89
CA CYS A 58 0.42 -22.78 -46.21
C CYS A 58 -0.44 -23.50 -47.26
N VAL A 59 -0.83 -22.80 -48.34
CA VAL A 59 -1.53 -23.40 -49.50
C VAL A 59 -0.64 -23.23 -50.71
N VAL A 60 -0.37 -24.34 -51.40
CA VAL A 60 0.23 -24.36 -52.75
C VAL A 60 -0.91 -24.60 -53.75
N LEU A 61 -1.16 -23.63 -54.61
CA LEU A 61 -2.39 -23.55 -55.40
C LEU A 61 -2.12 -23.37 -56.87
N ASP A 62 -2.57 -24.32 -57.66
CA ASP A 62 -2.57 -24.16 -59.12
C ASP A 62 -3.56 -23.06 -59.55
N VAL A 63 -3.15 -22.26 -60.52
CA VAL A 63 -3.98 -21.21 -61.11
C VAL A 63 -5.03 -21.75 -62.04
N VAL A 64 -4.67 -22.74 -62.91
CA VAL A 64 -5.51 -23.26 -63.97
C VAL A 64 -6.10 -24.59 -63.55
N MET A 65 -7.33 -24.57 -63.09
CA MET A 65 -8.07 -25.78 -62.70
C MET A 65 -9.49 -25.78 -63.33
N PRO A 66 -10.07 -26.98 -63.62
CA PRO A 66 -11.43 -27.06 -64.08
C PRO A 66 -12.46 -26.50 -63.07
N GLY A 67 -13.39 -25.73 -63.61
CA GLY A 67 -14.51 -25.17 -62.79
C GLY A 67 -14.19 -23.95 -62.05
N MET A 68 -13.47 -24.06 -60.94
CA MET A 68 -13.07 -22.94 -60.08
C MET A 68 -11.57 -22.68 -60.24
N SER A 69 -11.20 -21.48 -60.68
CA SER A 69 -9.79 -21.12 -60.87
C SER A 69 -9.07 -20.93 -59.52
N GLY A 70 -7.73 -21.06 -59.49
CA GLY A 70 -6.93 -20.77 -58.31
C GLY A 70 -7.08 -19.32 -57.81
N PHE A 71 -7.35 -18.36 -58.72
CA PHE A 71 -7.66 -16.98 -58.31
C PHE A 71 -8.96 -16.88 -57.52
N ASP A 72 -9.98 -17.67 -57.87
CA ASP A 72 -11.26 -17.68 -57.14
C ASP A 72 -11.10 -18.32 -55.77
N VAL A 73 -10.38 -19.45 -55.69
CA VAL A 73 -10.03 -20.09 -54.39
C VAL A 73 -9.28 -19.13 -53.49
N CYS A 74 -8.30 -18.41 -54.01
CA CYS A 74 -7.53 -17.44 -53.26
C CYS A 74 -8.42 -16.32 -52.70
N ARG A 75 -9.32 -15.77 -53.53
CA ARG A 75 -10.26 -14.72 -53.06
C ARG A 75 -11.19 -15.23 -51.96
N GLU A 76 -11.69 -16.46 -52.10
CA GLU A 76 -12.56 -17.06 -51.10
C GLU A 76 -11.84 -17.32 -49.78
N LEU A 77 -10.61 -17.83 -49.79
CA LEU A 77 -9.76 -17.99 -48.61
C LEU A 77 -9.45 -16.64 -47.96
N ARG A 78 -9.23 -15.57 -48.73
CA ARG A 78 -8.98 -14.21 -48.17
C ARG A 78 -10.22 -13.57 -47.56
N ALA A 79 -11.42 -13.95 -48.01
CA ALA A 79 -12.68 -13.45 -47.46
C ALA A 79 -13.01 -14.05 -46.07
N SER A 80 -12.49 -15.23 -45.75
CA SER A 80 -12.74 -15.92 -44.47
C SER A 80 -11.78 -15.45 -43.38
N PRO A 81 -12.26 -15.14 -42.17
CA PRO A 81 -11.42 -14.71 -41.02
C PRO A 81 -10.32 -15.73 -40.69
N ASN A 82 -10.60 -17.01 -40.79
CA ASN A 82 -9.70 -18.10 -40.38
C ASN A 82 -8.57 -18.40 -41.38
N SER A 83 -8.72 -17.97 -42.66
CA SER A 83 -7.75 -18.26 -43.73
C SER A 83 -7.11 -17.01 -44.34
N ARG A 84 -7.61 -15.82 -44.03
CA ARG A 84 -7.16 -14.57 -44.67
C ARG A 84 -5.67 -14.27 -44.52
N HIS A 85 -5.00 -14.84 -43.50
CA HIS A 85 -3.58 -14.63 -43.22
C HIS A 85 -2.69 -15.82 -43.57
N VAL A 86 -3.27 -16.92 -44.08
CA VAL A 86 -2.50 -18.10 -44.48
C VAL A 86 -1.71 -17.79 -45.75
N PRO A 87 -0.41 -18.08 -45.81
CA PRO A 87 0.37 -17.93 -47.03
C PRO A 87 -0.19 -18.77 -48.16
N ILE A 88 -0.37 -18.16 -49.34
CA ILE A 88 -0.80 -18.84 -50.55
C ILE A 88 0.28 -18.65 -51.61
N LEU A 89 0.93 -19.75 -51.99
CA LEU A 89 1.89 -19.84 -53.09
C LEU A 89 1.15 -20.33 -54.33
N MET A 90 0.95 -19.44 -55.32
CA MET A 90 0.33 -19.82 -56.56
C MET A 90 1.34 -20.43 -57.53
N GLN A 91 0.95 -21.53 -58.20
CA GLN A 91 1.70 -22.13 -59.29
C GLN A 91 1.01 -21.84 -60.64
N THR A 92 1.75 -21.36 -61.62
CA THR A 92 1.21 -21.06 -62.96
C THR A 92 2.14 -21.54 -64.04
N SER A 93 1.56 -21.98 -65.14
CA SER A 93 2.27 -22.28 -66.41
C SER A 93 2.42 -21.05 -67.32
N LEU A 94 1.82 -19.91 -66.89
CA LEU A 94 1.82 -18.66 -67.64
C LEU A 94 2.90 -17.71 -67.06
N ASP A 95 3.96 -17.47 -67.82
CA ASP A 95 5.07 -16.59 -67.42
C ASP A 95 4.82 -15.13 -67.86
N ASP A 96 3.57 -14.72 -68.08
CA ASP A 96 3.24 -13.35 -68.47
C ASP A 96 2.98 -12.44 -67.30
N MET A 97 3.28 -11.14 -67.46
CA MET A 97 3.08 -10.11 -66.40
C MET A 97 1.62 -9.96 -65.96
N GLN A 98 0.63 -10.32 -66.78
CA GLN A 98 -0.79 -10.20 -66.44
C GLN A 98 -1.20 -11.28 -65.44
N SER A 99 -0.70 -12.50 -65.59
CA SER A 99 -0.96 -13.62 -64.67
C SER A 99 -0.36 -13.36 -63.30
N VAL A 100 0.86 -12.79 -63.24
CA VAL A 100 1.51 -12.36 -61.98
C VAL A 100 0.70 -11.29 -61.27
N GLN A 101 0.28 -10.23 -62.01
CA GLN A 101 -0.55 -9.17 -61.48
C GLN A 101 -1.90 -9.67 -60.95
N SER A 102 -2.50 -10.62 -61.68
CA SER A 102 -3.77 -11.25 -61.28
C SER A 102 -3.65 -12.07 -59.99
N ALA A 103 -2.53 -12.78 -59.81
CA ALA A 103 -2.24 -13.54 -58.59
C ALA A 103 -2.18 -12.60 -57.36
N TYR A 104 -1.42 -11.52 -57.43
CA TYR A 104 -1.35 -10.54 -56.34
C TYR A 104 -2.68 -9.84 -56.08
N ASN A 105 -3.42 -9.50 -57.16
CA ASN A 105 -4.75 -8.90 -57.03
C ASN A 105 -5.78 -9.86 -56.38
N ALA A 106 -5.62 -11.17 -56.56
CA ALA A 106 -6.42 -12.17 -55.88
C ALA A 106 -6.02 -12.38 -54.41
N GLY A 107 -4.89 -11.83 -53.98
CA GLY A 107 -4.38 -11.92 -52.60
C GLY A 107 -3.36 -13.04 -52.38
N ALA A 108 -2.71 -13.55 -53.43
CA ALA A 108 -1.60 -14.48 -53.28
C ALA A 108 -0.45 -13.87 -52.50
N THR A 109 0.23 -14.66 -51.69
CA THR A 109 1.42 -14.23 -50.95
C THR A 109 2.66 -14.24 -51.80
N ASP A 110 2.76 -15.27 -52.67
CA ASP A 110 3.86 -15.44 -53.63
C ASP A 110 3.37 -16.27 -54.82
N PHE A 111 4.16 -16.30 -55.88
CA PHE A 111 3.84 -17.12 -57.05
C PHE A 111 5.11 -17.81 -57.57
N THR A 112 4.93 -18.89 -58.36
CA THR A 112 6.03 -19.62 -59.00
C THR A 112 5.55 -20.30 -60.27
N SER A 113 6.47 -20.59 -61.25
CA SER A 113 6.14 -21.34 -62.44
C SER A 113 5.98 -22.84 -62.16
N LYS A 114 5.10 -23.54 -62.92
CA LYS A 114 4.91 -25.01 -62.87
C LYS A 114 6.14 -25.75 -63.40
N GLY A 115 7.23 -25.38 -63.53
CA GLY A 115 8.47 -26.05 -63.88
C GLY A 115 9.57 -25.96 -62.87
N ILE A 116 9.26 -25.34 -61.74
CA ILE A 116 10.25 -25.18 -60.68
C ILE A 116 10.67 -26.55 -60.10
N ASN A 117 11.93 -26.68 -59.77
CA ASN A 117 12.41 -27.85 -59.05
C ASN A 117 11.61 -28.03 -57.73
N PRO A 118 10.99 -29.20 -57.47
CA PRO A 118 10.17 -29.46 -56.29
C PRO A 118 10.89 -29.17 -54.96
N MET A 119 12.20 -29.40 -54.90
CA MET A 119 13.00 -29.05 -53.72
C MET A 119 13.09 -27.54 -53.48
N LEU A 120 13.20 -26.75 -54.56
CA LEU A 120 13.22 -25.30 -54.49
C LEU A 120 11.83 -24.74 -54.09
N LEU A 121 10.77 -25.38 -54.54
CA LEU A 121 9.39 -25.06 -54.13
C LEU A 121 9.21 -25.32 -52.62
N ALA A 122 9.71 -26.47 -52.13
CA ALA A 122 9.65 -26.80 -50.72
C ALA A 122 10.41 -25.76 -49.83
N GLU A 123 11.56 -25.27 -50.30
CA GLU A 123 12.28 -24.20 -49.59
C GLU A 123 11.51 -22.86 -49.60
N ARG A 124 10.80 -22.53 -50.70
CA ARG A 124 9.90 -21.36 -50.72
C ARG A 124 8.74 -21.51 -49.74
N VAL A 125 8.09 -22.66 -49.69
CA VAL A 125 7.02 -22.95 -48.72
C VAL A 125 7.55 -22.84 -47.31
N LYS A 126 8.74 -23.37 -47.05
CA LYS A 126 9.41 -23.26 -45.75
C LYS A 126 9.67 -21.81 -45.34
N PHE A 127 10.08 -20.99 -46.29
CA PHE A 127 10.24 -19.53 -46.03
C PHE A 127 8.92 -18.86 -45.70
N LEU A 128 7.85 -19.16 -46.46
CA LEU A 128 6.51 -18.58 -46.25
C LEU A 128 5.90 -19.00 -44.91
N VAL A 129 6.06 -20.26 -44.49
CA VAL A 129 5.60 -20.76 -43.21
C VAL A 129 6.34 -20.06 -42.07
N ARG A 130 7.68 -19.96 -42.12
CA ARG A 130 8.48 -19.24 -41.12
C ARG A 130 8.14 -17.75 -41.02
N ALA A 131 7.90 -17.10 -42.17
CA ALA A 131 7.49 -15.70 -42.20
C ALA A 131 6.14 -15.50 -41.48
N LYS A 132 5.17 -16.40 -41.73
CA LYS A 132 3.88 -16.41 -41.04
C LYS A 132 4.07 -16.60 -39.51
N GLU A 133 4.83 -17.62 -39.10
CA GLU A 133 5.10 -17.90 -37.67
C GLU A 133 5.68 -16.67 -36.98
N THR A 134 6.68 -16.03 -37.60
CA THR A 134 7.30 -14.82 -37.05
C THR A 134 6.29 -13.66 -36.93
N GLN A 135 5.43 -13.49 -37.94
CA GLN A 135 4.40 -12.46 -37.94
C GLN A 135 3.32 -12.72 -36.88
N ASP A 136 2.92 -13.97 -36.69
CA ASP A 136 1.94 -14.37 -35.69
C ASP A 136 2.52 -14.19 -34.27
N GLN A 137 3.78 -14.55 -34.04
CA GLN A 137 4.49 -14.30 -32.79
C GLN A 137 4.60 -12.79 -32.48
N LEU A 138 4.89 -11.98 -33.50
CA LEU A 138 4.93 -10.53 -33.33
C LEU A 138 3.56 -9.98 -32.93
N ARG A 139 2.49 -10.39 -33.60
CA ARG A 139 1.12 -9.97 -33.27
C ARG A 139 0.71 -10.38 -31.85
N GLU A 140 1.04 -11.61 -31.47
CA GLU A 140 0.77 -12.10 -30.11
C GLU A 140 1.54 -11.30 -29.08
N SER A 141 2.83 -11.02 -29.34
CA SER A 141 3.66 -10.19 -28.49
C SER A 141 3.10 -8.77 -28.37
N GLU A 142 2.72 -8.14 -29.48
CA GLU A 142 2.11 -6.80 -29.48
C GLU A 142 0.77 -6.78 -28.73
N ALA A 143 -0.07 -7.80 -28.91
CA ALA A 143 -1.33 -7.94 -28.17
C ALA A 143 -1.07 -8.10 -26.67
N ARG A 144 -0.06 -8.89 -26.29
CA ARG A 144 0.35 -9.08 -24.89
C ARG A 144 0.90 -7.80 -24.27
N VAL A 145 1.76 -7.08 -24.99
CA VAL A 145 2.28 -5.78 -24.54
C VAL A 145 1.13 -4.79 -24.34
N ARG A 146 0.20 -4.72 -25.29
CA ARG A 146 -0.99 -3.86 -25.18
C ARG A 146 -1.87 -4.26 -24.00
N TYR A 147 -2.07 -5.54 -23.76
CA TYR A 147 -2.81 -6.04 -22.60
C TYR A 147 -2.13 -5.61 -21.29
N LEU A 148 -0.82 -5.84 -21.15
CA LEU A 148 -0.06 -5.47 -19.94
C LEU A 148 0.00 -3.96 -19.73
N ALA A 149 -0.07 -3.16 -20.79
CA ALA A 149 -0.11 -1.69 -20.66
C ALA A 149 -1.41 -1.18 -20.01
N TYR A 150 -2.51 -1.94 -20.10
CA TYR A 150 -3.83 -1.47 -19.68
C TYR A 150 -4.54 -2.35 -18.66
N TYR A 151 -4.08 -3.57 -18.42
CA TYR A 151 -4.72 -4.52 -17.51
C TYR A 151 -3.72 -5.10 -16.51
N ASP A 152 -4.20 -5.39 -15.29
CA ASP A 152 -3.44 -6.09 -14.26
C ASP A 152 -3.36 -7.59 -14.57
N PRO A 153 -2.17 -8.18 -14.66
CA PRO A 153 -2.01 -9.58 -15.09
C PRO A 153 -2.49 -10.60 -14.04
N LEU A 154 -2.61 -10.22 -12.77
CA LEU A 154 -3.05 -11.12 -11.70
C LEU A 154 -4.58 -11.24 -11.68
N THR A 155 -5.27 -10.10 -11.73
CA THR A 155 -6.73 -10.02 -11.56
C THR A 155 -7.50 -9.92 -12.87
N GLY A 156 -6.83 -9.55 -13.97
CA GLY A 156 -7.46 -9.27 -15.27
C GLY A 156 -8.25 -7.96 -15.31
N LEU A 157 -8.26 -7.19 -14.23
CA LEU A 157 -8.92 -5.89 -14.17
C LEU A 157 -8.13 -4.82 -14.94
N PRO A 158 -8.77 -3.74 -15.40
CA PRO A 158 -8.10 -2.51 -15.78
C PRO A 158 -7.04 -2.09 -14.75
N ASN A 159 -5.89 -1.64 -15.23
CA ASN A 159 -4.90 -1.01 -14.37
C ASN A 159 -5.18 0.50 -14.22
N ARG A 160 -4.37 1.20 -13.43
CA ARG A 160 -4.50 2.64 -13.19
C ARG A 160 -4.53 3.47 -14.49
N GLN A 161 -3.74 3.07 -15.49
CA GLN A 161 -3.66 3.81 -16.76
C GLN A 161 -4.96 3.68 -17.57
N ARG A 162 -5.52 2.47 -17.62
CA ARG A 162 -6.80 2.23 -18.28
C ARG A 162 -7.94 2.95 -17.57
N LEU A 163 -7.99 2.91 -16.24
CA LEU A 163 -8.96 3.64 -15.44
C LEU A 163 -8.92 5.14 -15.73
N LEU A 164 -7.72 5.72 -15.80
CA LEU A 164 -7.56 7.15 -16.10
C LEU A 164 -8.15 7.50 -17.46
N GLN A 165 -7.82 6.72 -18.51
CA GLN A 165 -8.37 6.93 -19.84
C GLN A 165 -9.90 6.88 -19.87
N ILE A 166 -10.49 5.90 -19.18
CA ILE A 166 -11.95 5.76 -19.10
C ILE A 166 -12.56 6.97 -18.40
N LEU A 167 -11.98 7.39 -17.27
CA LEU A 167 -12.44 8.56 -16.53
C LEU A 167 -12.31 9.86 -17.34
N GLU A 168 -11.24 10.05 -18.09
CA GLU A 168 -11.07 11.21 -18.98
C GLU A 168 -12.21 11.31 -20.00
N GLN A 169 -12.52 10.21 -20.69
CA GLN A 169 -13.64 10.14 -21.62
C GLN A 169 -14.98 10.43 -20.94
N GLN A 170 -15.17 9.93 -19.72
CA GLN A 170 -16.40 10.16 -18.95
C GLN A 170 -16.53 11.60 -18.45
N VAL A 171 -15.44 12.23 -18.03
CA VAL A 171 -15.43 13.64 -17.64
C VAL A 171 -15.78 14.54 -18.84
N GLU A 172 -15.19 14.27 -20.01
CA GLU A 172 -15.55 14.99 -21.24
C GLU A 172 -17.02 14.81 -21.60
N TRP A 173 -17.56 13.62 -21.47
CA TRP A 173 -18.96 13.33 -21.76
C TRP A 173 -19.93 13.90 -20.71
N ALA A 174 -19.55 13.92 -19.44
CA ALA A 174 -20.36 14.40 -18.33
C ALA A 174 -20.45 15.92 -18.26
N ASN A 175 -19.39 16.62 -18.64
CA ASN A 175 -19.28 18.07 -18.52
C ASN A 175 -20.44 18.85 -19.17
N PRO A 176 -20.78 18.64 -20.48
CA PRO A 176 -21.90 19.34 -21.11
C PRO A 176 -23.28 18.92 -20.56
N ARG A 177 -23.40 17.82 -19.88
CA ARG A 177 -24.66 17.25 -19.36
C ARG A 177 -24.84 17.44 -17.87
N GLN A 178 -23.89 18.07 -17.19
CA GLN A 178 -23.88 18.27 -15.72
C GLN A 178 -24.07 16.94 -14.94
N ARG A 179 -23.59 15.84 -15.49
CA ARG A 179 -23.65 14.53 -14.81
C ARG A 179 -22.46 14.37 -13.87
N GLY A 180 -22.72 13.81 -12.69
CA GLY A 180 -21.67 13.53 -11.72
C GLY A 180 -20.95 12.21 -12.01
N ILE A 181 -19.73 12.10 -11.49
CA ILE A 181 -18.95 10.87 -11.47
C ILE A 181 -18.38 10.74 -10.06
N ALA A 182 -18.53 9.56 -9.44
CA ALA A 182 -17.82 9.26 -8.21
C ALA A 182 -16.66 8.31 -8.47
N VAL A 183 -15.54 8.55 -7.80
CA VAL A 183 -14.40 7.63 -7.76
C VAL A 183 -14.19 7.19 -6.33
N LEU A 184 -14.13 5.87 -6.12
CA LEU A 184 -13.82 5.24 -4.85
C LEU A 184 -12.45 4.60 -4.95
N MET A 185 -11.50 4.98 -4.10
CA MET A 185 -10.25 4.26 -3.89
C MET A 185 -10.41 3.34 -2.69
N ILE A 186 -10.03 2.09 -2.84
CA ILE A 186 -10.24 1.02 -1.86
C ILE A 186 -8.91 0.37 -1.57
N ASP A 187 -8.56 0.25 -0.30
CA ASP A 187 -7.37 -0.44 0.15
C ASP A 187 -7.75 -1.53 1.14
N VAL A 188 -7.12 -2.69 1.00
CA VAL A 188 -7.36 -3.85 1.86
C VAL A 188 -6.54 -3.74 3.12
N ASP A 189 -7.19 -3.58 4.25
CA ASP A 189 -6.52 -3.37 5.53
C ASP A 189 -5.68 -4.58 5.95
N ASN A 190 -4.45 -4.33 6.39
CA ASN A 190 -3.50 -5.34 6.89
C ASN A 190 -3.14 -6.45 5.88
N PHE A 191 -3.20 -6.20 4.58
CA PHE A 191 -2.89 -7.20 3.55
C PHE A 191 -1.46 -7.74 3.64
N SER A 192 -0.47 -6.89 3.95
CA SER A 192 0.93 -7.32 4.16
C SER A 192 1.03 -8.41 5.24
N ARG A 193 0.29 -8.27 6.35
CA ARG A 193 0.28 -9.28 7.43
C ARG A 193 -0.28 -10.62 6.96
N ILE A 194 -1.24 -10.61 6.04
CA ILE A 194 -1.78 -11.85 5.45
C ILE A 194 -0.71 -12.52 4.61
N ASN A 195 0.01 -11.77 3.77
CA ASN A 195 1.13 -12.30 2.99
C ASN A 195 2.24 -12.88 3.88
N ASP A 196 2.58 -12.18 4.96
CA ASP A 196 3.62 -12.61 5.90
C ASP A 196 3.25 -13.88 6.67
N THR A 197 1.95 -14.07 6.98
CA THR A 197 1.47 -15.19 7.79
C THR A 197 1.01 -16.39 6.96
N GLN A 198 0.38 -16.18 5.81
CA GLN A 198 -0.25 -17.21 4.98
C GLN A 198 0.49 -17.47 3.66
N GLY A 199 1.45 -16.60 3.30
CA GLY A 199 2.23 -16.69 2.08
C GLY A 199 1.57 -15.98 0.88
N GLN A 200 2.42 -15.59 -0.08
CA GLN A 200 2.04 -14.78 -1.24
C GLN A 200 0.96 -15.45 -2.13
N ALA A 201 0.97 -16.78 -2.26
CA ALA A 201 -0.02 -17.50 -3.07
C ALA A 201 -1.45 -17.34 -2.53
N VAL A 202 -1.62 -17.25 -1.20
CA VAL A 202 -2.91 -16.97 -0.56
C VAL A 202 -3.31 -15.53 -0.83
N GLY A 203 -2.40 -14.58 -0.70
CA GLY A 203 -2.65 -13.18 -1.04
C GLY A 203 -3.07 -12.97 -2.49
N ASP A 204 -2.40 -13.63 -3.44
CA ASP A 204 -2.76 -13.57 -4.87
C ASP A 204 -4.18 -14.12 -5.13
N SER A 205 -4.54 -15.23 -4.47
CA SER A 205 -5.89 -15.80 -4.57
C SER A 205 -6.94 -14.87 -3.95
N LEU A 206 -6.59 -14.21 -2.85
CA LEU A 206 -7.42 -13.25 -2.18
C LEU A 206 -7.69 -12.02 -3.05
N LEU A 207 -6.68 -11.48 -3.71
CA LEU A 207 -6.81 -10.33 -4.63
C LEU A 207 -7.72 -10.67 -5.83
N LYS A 208 -7.66 -11.88 -6.36
CA LYS A 208 -8.57 -12.35 -7.41
C LYS A 208 -10.03 -12.42 -6.93
N GLU A 209 -10.25 -12.92 -5.74
CA GLU A 209 -11.59 -13.02 -5.15
C GLU A 209 -12.15 -11.63 -4.81
N ILE A 210 -11.31 -10.70 -4.30
CA ILE A 210 -11.69 -9.31 -4.10
C ILE A 210 -12.13 -8.66 -5.42
N ALA A 211 -11.34 -8.82 -6.49
CA ALA A 211 -11.67 -8.33 -7.82
C ALA A 211 -13.04 -8.83 -8.28
N HIS A 212 -13.30 -10.13 -8.11
CA HIS A 212 -14.58 -10.75 -8.45
C HIS A 212 -15.75 -10.17 -7.63
N ARG A 213 -15.61 -10.03 -6.33
CA ARG A 213 -16.65 -9.43 -5.45
C ARG A 213 -16.93 -7.98 -5.81
N LEU A 214 -15.92 -7.18 -6.13
CA LEU A 214 -16.10 -5.81 -6.56
C LEU A 214 -16.88 -5.71 -7.88
N GLN A 215 -16.58 -6.57 -8.84
CA GLN A 215 -17.32 -6.65 -10.11
C GLN A 215 -18.79 -7.02 -9.89
N LEU A 216 -19.08 -7.98 -9.00
CA LEU A 216 -20.44 -8.35 -8.65
C LEU A 216 -21.21 -7.18 -8.00
N CYS A 217 -20.57 -6.44 -7.10
CA CYS A 217 -21.17 -5.27 -6.47
C CYS A 217 -21.60 -4.20 -7.49
N LEU A 218 -20.81 -3.99 -8.55
CA LEU A 218 -21.16 -3.04 -9.61
C LEU A 218 -22.31 -3.51 -10.49
N ARG A 219 -22.34 -4.77 -10.90
CA ARG A 219 -23.44 -5.35 -11.69
C ARG A 219 -24.80 -5.19 -11.00
N ASP A 220 -24.83 -5.37 -9.68
CA ASP A 220 -26.06 -5.17 -8.89
C ASP A 220 -26.43 -3.69 -8.77
N THR A 221 -25.43 -2.79 -8.82
CA THR A 221 -25.64 -1.34 -8.78
C THR A 221 -26.28 -0.83 -10.08
N GLU A 222 -25.83 -1.31 -11.26
CA GLU A 222 -26.44 -0.93 -12.56
C GLU A 222 -27.87 -1.37 -12.72
N ARG A 223 -28.24 -2.53 -12.22
CA ARG A 223 -29.64 -3.00 -12.22
C ARG A 223 -30.55 -2.05 -11.43
N THR A 224 -29.98 -1.31 -10.48
CA THR A 224 -30.72 -0.37 -9.62
C THR A 224 -30.71 1.06 -10.19
N LEU A 225 -29.67 1.43 -10.90
CA LEU A 225 -29.49 2.73 -11.55
C LEU A 225 -29.77 2.52 -13.05
N GLN A 226 -30.98 2.81 -13.53
CA GLN A 226 -31.35 2.76 -14.94
C GLN A 226 -30.31 3.53 -15.79
N ASN A 227 -29.43 2.81 -16.46
CA ASN A 227 -28.34 3.41 -17.24
C ASN A 227 -28.73 3.44 -18.71
N ASP A 228 -28.77 4.63 -19.30
CA ASP A 228 -28.98 4.88 -20.70
C ASP A 228 -27.68 4.73 -21.49
N GLY A 229 -27.36 3.49 -21.88
CA GLY A 229 -26.53 3.20 -23.03
C GLY A 229 -25.09 3.74 -23.08
N SER A 230 -24.33 3.78 -21.97
CA SER A 230 -22.90 4.04 -22.08
C SER A 230 -22.14 2.80 -22.57
N LEU A 231 -21.35 2.96 -23.63
CA LEU A 231 -20.71 1.93 -24.46
C LEU A 231 -19.56 1.13 -23.80
N ASN A 232 -19.33 1.25 -22.49
CA ASN A 232 -18.24 0.54 -21.82
C ASN A 232 -18.76 -0.67 -21.06
N ASP A 233 -18.04 -1.77 -21.15
CA ASP A 233 -18.31 -2.99 -20.38
C ASP A 233 -18.21 -2.63 -18.88
N ILE A 234 -19.17 -3.11 -18.07
CA ILE A 234 -19.20 -2.94 -16.60
C ILE A 234 -17.87 -3.31 -15.95
N ASN A 235 -17.18 -4.27 -16.51
CA ASN A 235 -15.89 -4.73 -16.04
C ASN A 235 -14.81 -3.64 -16.10
N ASP A 236 -14.96 -2.64 -16.97
CA ASP A 236 -14.01 -1.54 -17.11
C ASP A 236 -14.09 -0.50 -15.98
N TRP A 237 -15.14 -0.54 -15.15
CA TRP A 237 -15.33 0.41 -14.03
C TRP A 237 -14.69 -0.02 -12.71
N VAL A 238 -14.17 -1.24 -12.65
CA VAL A 238 -13.34 -1.75 -11.54
C VAL A 238 -11.90 -1.83 -12.02
N ALA A 239 -10.99 -1.26 -11.29
CA ALA A 239 -9.56 -1.32 -11.60
C ALA A 239 -8.75 -1.76 -10.38
N ARG A 240 -7.57 -2.35 -10.63
CA ARG A 240 -6.53 -2.53 -9.62
C ARG A 240 -5.42 -1.53 -9.88
N THR A 241 -5.20 -0.62 -8.93
CA THR A 241 -4.26 0.50 -9.10
C THR A 241 -2.83 0.14 -8.73
N GLY A 242 -2.66 -0.88 -7.89
CA GLY A 242 -1.36 -1.42 -7.48
C GLY A 242 -1.47 -2.17 -6.15
N GLY A 243 -0.57 -3.08 -5.85
CA GLY A 243 -0.54 -3.79 -4.57
C GLY A 243 -1.89 -4.38 -4.16
N ASP A 244 -2.42 -3.91 -3.05
CA ASP A 244 -3.73 -4.24 -2.45
C ASP A 244 -4.80 -3.14 -2.69
N GLU A 245 -4.51 -2.19 -3.60
CA GLU A 245 -5.39 -1.08 -3.91
C GLU A 245 -6.27 -1.35 -5.13
N PHE A 246 -7.55 -1.05 -4.99
CA PHE A 246 -8.56 -1.11 -6.06
C PHE A 246 -9.24 0.24 -6.22
N ALA A 247 -9.82 0.45 -7.40
CA ALA A 247 -10.62 1.64 -7.67
C ALA A 247 -11.94 1.27 -8.33
N LEU A 248 -12.99 2.00 -7.98
CA LEU A 248 -14.29 1.93 -8.64
C LEU A 248 -14.62 3.30 -9.21
N ALA A 249 -15.06 3.33 -10.46
CA ALA A 249 -15.66 4.52 -11.07
C ALA A 249 -17.17 4.34 -11.21
N LEU A 250 -17.93 5.34 -10.82
CA LEU A 250 -19.40 5.33 -10.80
C LEU A 250 -19.94 6.50 -11.61
N PRO A 251 -20.09 6.37 -12.94
CA PRO A 251 -20.67 7.41 -13.77
C PRO A 251 -22.17 7.56 -13.46
N GLY A 252 -22.66 8.81 -13.53
CA GLY A 252 -24.05 9.12 -13.26
C GLY A 252 -24.42 9.30 -11.79
N ILE A 253 -23.49 9.06 -10.87
CA ILE A 253 -23.66 9.27 -9.43
C ILE A 253 -23.02 10.60 -9.02
N ALA A 254 -23.84 11.54 -8.55
CA ALA A 254 -23.40 12.89 -8.20
C ALA A 254 -23.57 13.25 -6.71
N THR A 255 -24.31 12.43 -5.94
CA THR A 255 -24.65 12.77 -4.56
C THR A 255 -23.91 11.87 -3.56
N THR A 256 -23.51 12.47 -2.45
CA THR A 256 -22.84 11.78 -1.34
C THR A 256 -23.65 10.59 -0.86
N ASP A 257 -24.98 10.73 -0.73
CA ASP A 257 -25.84 9.67 -0.21
C ASP A 257 -25.86 8.44 -1.14
N SER A 258 -25.96 8.67 -2.46
CA SER A 258 -25.94 7.58 -3.44
C SER A 258 -24.62 6.82 -3.43
N VAL A 259 -23.50 7.54 -3.34
CA VAL A 259 -22.15 6.93 -3.23
C VAL A 259 -21.98 6.17 -1.93
N GLN A 260 -22.51 6.71 -0.82
CA GLN A 260 -22.44 6.07 0.49
C GLN A 260 -23.10 4.68 0.48
N VAL A 261 -24.25 4.54 -0.19
CA VAL A 261 -24.94 3.25 -0.35
C VAL A 261 -24.05 2.24 -1.09
N VAL A 262 -23.41 2.65 -2.18
CA VAL A 262 -22.50 1.77 -2.95
C VAL A 262 -21.26 1.41 -2.13
N ALA A 263 -20.66 2.39 -1.47
CA ALA A 263 -19.47 2.17 -0.64
C ALA A 263 -19.74 1.22 0.54
N GLN A 264 -20.90 1.36 1.21
CA GLN A 264 -21.32 0.43 2.26
C GLN A 264 -21.54 -0.99 1.73
N ARG A 265 -22.14 -1.12 0.53
CA ARG A 265 -22.30 -2.44 -0.12
C ARG A 265 -20.93 -3.08 -0.40
N VAL A 266 -19.96 -2.31 -0.89
CA VAL A 266 -18.59 -2.77 -1.10
C VAL A 266 -17.97 -3.21 0.22
N GLN A 267 -18.07 -2.41 1.27
CA GLN A 267 -17.54 -2.78 2.60
C GLN A 267 -18.17 -4.09 3.11
N LEU A 268 -19.49 -4.24 3.01
CA LEU A 268 -20.18 -5.46 3.42
C LEU A 268 -19.79 -6.69 2.58
N ALA A 269 -19.55 -6.52 1.28
CA ALA A 269 -19.11 -7.60 0.41
C ALA A 269 -17.68 -8.06 0.74
N LEU A 270 -16.80 -7.12 1.08
CA LEU A 270 -15.43 -7.40 1.48
C LEU A 270 -15.32 -7.93 2.91
N ALA A 271 -16.21 -7.51 3.81
CA ALA A 271 -16.27 -8.00 5.18
C ALA A 271 -16.74 -9.47 5.30
N ARG A 272 -17.38 -10.02 4.26
CA ARG A 272 -17.70 -11.46 4.25
C ARG A 272 -16.40 -12.27 4.26
N PRO A 273 -16.25 -13.25 5.18
CA PRO A 273 -15.03 -14.04 5.27
C PRO A 273 -14.64 -14.66 3.93
N PHE A 274 -13.35 -14.66 3.65
CA PHE A 274 -12.77 -15.38 2.51
C PHE A 274 -12.36 -16.76 2.98
N VAL A 275 -12.82 -17.80 2.30
CA VAL A 275 -12.50 -19.19 2.66
C VAL A 275 -11.37 -19.69 1.79
N PHE A 276 -10.21 -19.96 2.39
CA PHE A 276 -9.07 -20.54 1.72
C PHE A 276 -8.58 -21.78 2.51
N ALA A 277 -8.47 -22.94 1.85
CA ALA A 277 -8.04 -24.20 2.46
C ALA A 277 -8.74 -24.51 3.81
N GLN A 278 -10.07 -24.26 3.91
CA GLN A 278 -10.93 -24.40 5.10
C GLN A 278 -10.65 -23.40 6.25
N GLN A 279 -9.84 -22.37 6.01
CA GLN A 279 -9.65 -21.27 6.95
C GLN A 279 -10.43 -20.04 6.49
N GLU A 280 -11.12 -19.40 7.41
CA GLU A 280 -11.79 -18.13 7.18
C GLU A 280 -10.83 -16.98 7.46
N ILE A 281 -10.65 -16.11 6.46
CA ILE A 281 -9.83 -14.91 6.56
C ILE A 281 -10.78 -13.71 6.61
N PRO A 282 -10.94 -13.06 7.77
CA PRO A 282 -11.69 -11.83 7.86
C PRO A 282 -10.90 -10.67 7.26
N LEU A 283 -11.57 -9.83 6.48
CA LEU A 283 -10.98 -8.63 5.89
C LEU A 283 -11.82 -7.41 6.21
N SER A 284 -11.15 -6.26 6.26
CA SER A 284 -11.77 -4.94 6.14
C SER A 284 -11.11 -4.17 5.00
N ALA A 285 -11.78 -3.13 4.55
CA ALA A 285 -11.24 -2.24 3.54
C ALA A 285 -11.57 -0.79 3.87
N THR A 286 -10.56 0.06 3.73
CA THR A 286 -10.71 1.51 3.87
C THR A 286 -11.00 2.12 2.51
N ILE A 287 -12.03 2.97 2.43
CA ILE A 287 -12.52 3.55 1.18
C ILE A 287 -12.44 5.06 1.23
N GLY A 288 -11.77 5.66 0.24
CA GLY A 288 -11.76 7.10 0.00
C GLY A 288 -12.59 7.47 -1.22
N VAL A 289 -13.37 8.54 -1.14
CA VAL A 289 -14.33 8.97 -2.17
C VAL A 289 -14.04 10.39 -2.63
N SER A 290 -14.13 10.61 -3.95
CA SER A 290 -14.09 11.93 -4.59
C SER A 290 -15.20 12.05 -5.64
N LEU A 291 -15.83 13.21 -5.73
CA LEU A 291 -16.96 13.50 -6.60
C LEU A 291 -16.63 14.56 -7.67
N TYR A 292 -16.95 14.27 -8.93
CA TYR A 292 -16.92 15.24 -10.02
C TYR A 292 -18.31 15.89 -10.16
N PRO A 293 -18.41 17.19 -10.41
CA PRO A 293 -17.33 18.19 -10.51
C PRO A 293 -16.94 18.83 -9.16
N GLY A 294 -17.60 18.49 -8.05
CA GLY A 294 -17.49 19.17 -6.75
C GLY A 294 -16.09 19.15 -6.14
N ASP A 295 -15.45 18.02 -6.18
CA ASP A 295 -14.16 17.80 -5.51
C ASP A 295 -12.98 17.98 -6.48
N ALA A 296 -13.17 17.76 -7.78
CA ALA A 296 -12.07 17.77 -8.75
C ALA A 296 -12.53 18.23 -10.14
N PRO A 297 -11.68 18.97 -10.90
CA PRO A 297 -11.99 19.42 -12.25
C PRO A 297 -11.61 18.40 -13.34
N SER A 298 -10.83 17.38 -13.04
CA SER A 298 -10.29 16.40 -14.00
C SER A 298 -10.26 14.98 -13.44
N ALA A 299 -10.15 13.99 -14.32
CA ALA A 299 -10.04 12.57 -13.96
C ALA A 299 -8.84 12.28 -13.05
N GLU A 300 -7.68 12.87 -13.37
CA GLU A 300 -6.47 12.70 -12.56
C GLU A 300 -6.65 13.27 -11.15
N ALA A 301 -7.25 14.46 -11.04
CA ALA A 301 -7.55 15.09 -9.76
C ALA A 301 -8.57 14.29 -8.96
N LEU A 302 -9.57 13.65 -9.61
CA LEU A 302 -10.53 12.76 -8.95
C LEU A 302 -9.84 11.56 -8.29
N ILE A 303 -8.99 10.85 -9.02
CA ILE A 303 -8.24 9.71 -8.50
C ILE A 303 -7.37 10.15 -7.32
N LYS A 304 -6.60 11.23 -7.50
CA LYS A 304 -5.71 11.77 -6.46
C LYS A 304 -6.45 12.17 -5.19
N ASN A 305 -7.63 12.78 -5.33
CA ASN A 305 -8.42 13.23 -4.20
C ASN A 305 -9.10 12.07 -3.46
N ALA A 306 -9.58 11.05 -4.18
CA ALA A 306 -10.10 9.83 -3.58
C ALA A 306 -8.99 9.07 -2.82
N ASP A 307 -7.79 8.98 -3.39
CA ASP A 307 -6.62 8.38 -2.76
C ASP A 307 -6.22 9.13 -1.47
N ALA A 308 -6.17 10.47 -1.51
CA ALA A 308 -5.91 11.28 -0.31
C ALA A 308 -6.96 11.06 0.79
N ALA A 309 -8.24 10.90 0.43
CA ALA A 309 -9.30 10.60 1.38
C ALA A 309 -9.14 9.19 1.99
N MET A 310 -8.79 8.19 1.19
CA MET A 310 -8.52 6.82 1.64
C MET A 310 -7.36 6.78 2.65
N HIS A 311 -6.23 7.42 2.32
CA HIS A 311 -5.09 7.51 3.22
C HIS A 311 -5.40 8.27 4.52
N HIS A 312 -6.27 9.30 4.46
CA HIS A 312 -6.76 9.97 5.67
C HIS A 312 -7.61 9.02 6.52
N GLY A 313 -8.50 8.24 5.89
CA GLY A 313 -9.31 7.23 6.56
C GLY A 313 -8.47 6.18 7.29
N LYS A 314 -7.41 5.66 6.67
CA LYS A 314 -6.46 4.71 7.28
C LYS A 314 -5.82 5.26 8.56
N LYS A 315 -5.39 6.53 8.56
CA LYS A 315 -4.81 7.19 9.74
C LYS A 315 -5.81 7.35 10.88
N ALA A 316 -7.09 7.47 10.56
CA ALA A 316 -8.16 7.61 11.56
C ALA A 316 -8.70 6.25 12.06
N GLY A 317 -8.24 5.13 11.50
CA GLY A 317 -8.61 3.75 11.83
C GLY A 317 -9.05 2.97 10.59
N HIS A 318 -8.83 1.64 10.61
CA HIS A 318 -9.17 0.75 9.49
C HIS A 318 -10.69 0.59 9.28
N GLY A 319 -11.10 0.13 8.08
CA GLY A 319 -12.49 -0.18 7.75
C GLY A 319 -13.39 1.04 7.57
N ARG A 320 -12.85 2.22 7.32
CA ARG A 320 -13.59 3.50 7.22
C ARG A 320 -13.94 3.88 5.80
N LEU A 321 -15.02 4.65 5.69
CA LEU A 321 -15.42 5.38 4.48
C LEU A 321 -15.17 6.87 4.71
N GLU A 322 -14.31 7.46 3.88
CA GLU A 322 -13.94 8.88 4.00
C GLU A 322 -14.20 9.61 2.68
N PHE A 323 -14.94 10.71 2.74
CA PHE A 323 -15.16 11.60 1.59
C PHE A 323 -14.08 12.67 1.52
N PHE A 324 -13.63 12.98 0.31
CA PHE A 324 -12.65 14.04 0.10
C PHE A 324 -13.16 15.38 0.62
N LYS A 325 -12.29 16.08 1.34
CA LYS A 325 -12.49 17.47 1.75
C LYS A 325 -11.24 18.24 1.36
N LYS A 326 -11.39 19.47 0.86
CA LYS A 326 -10.23 20.32 0.48
C LYS A 326 -9.20 20.47 1.59
N SER A 327 -9.63 20.41 2.85
CA SER A 327 -8.76 20.36 4.03
C SER A 327 -7.82 19.15 4.08
N ILE A 328 -8.23 17.99 3.51
CA ILE A 328 -7.42 16.77 3.45
C ILE A 328 -6.24 16.96 2.50
N SER A 329 -6.46 17.50 1.32
CA SER A 329 -5.40 17.76 0.33
C SER A 329 -4.39 18.80 0.84
N ALA A 330 -4.88 19.88 1.49
CA ALA A 330 -4.00 20.87 2.11
C ALA A 330 -3.16 20.27 3.24
N ARG A 331 -3.73 19.35 4.02
CA ARG A 331 -3.04 18.65 5.11
C ARG A 331 -1.99 17.68 4.57
N ALA A 332 -2.30 16.93 3.49
CA ALA A 332 -1.34 16.03 2.83
C ALA A 332 -0.13 16.78 2.25
N ALA A 333 -0.37 17.91 1.56
CA ALA A 333 0.71 18.76 1.05
C ALA A 333 1.55 19.37 2.19
N LYS A 334 0.91 19.79 3.29
CA LYS A 334 1.60 20.28 4.49
C LYS A 334 2.50 19.20 5.13
N HIS A 335 2.02 17.95 5.20
CA HIS A 335 2.79 16.82 5.73
C HIS A 335 4.03 16.53 4.88
N LEU A 336 3.89 16.47 3.55
CA LEU A 336 5.02 16.21 2.64
C LEU A 336 6.12 17.28 2.75
N SER A 337 5.71 18.55 2.83
CA SER A 337 6.62 19.68 3.05
C SER A 337 7.29 19.59 4.43
N MET A 338 6.54 19.24 5.46
CA MET A 338 7.03 19.12 6.84
C MET A 338 8.02 17.96 6.99
N GLU A 339 7.82 16.83 6.31
CA GLU A 339 8.78 15.71 6.31
C GLU A 339 10.14 16.12 5.73
N ALA A 340 10.13 16.88 4.62
CA ALA A 340 11.34 17.41 4.02
C ALA A 340 12.07 18.39 4.94
N ASP A 341 11.32 19.22 5.69
CA ASP A 341 11.88 20.13 6.69
C ASP A 341 12.44 19.37 7.89
N LEU A 342 11.73 18.34 8.37
CA LEU A 342 12.09 17.53 9.54
C LEU A 342 13.43 16.80 9.33
N ARG A 343 13.72 16.30 8.11
CA ARG A 343 15.02 15.69 7.75
C ARG A 343 16.21 16.62 7.97
N LYS A 344 16.00 17.92 7.81
CA LYS A 344 17.04 18.95 7.92
C LYS A 344 17.08 19.59 9.32
N ALA A 345 16.04 19.38 10.12
CA ALA A 345 15.89 20.06 11.42
C ALA A 345 17.03 19.73 12.41
N LEU A 346 17.50 18.46 12.43
CA LEU A 346 18.65 18.05 13.26
C LEU A 346 19.93 18.77 12.85
N GLU A 347 20.24 18.82 11.55
CA GLU A 347 21.45 19.47 11.03
C GLU A 347 21.43 20.98 11.28
N ARG A 348 20.23 21.60 11.29
CA ARG A 348 20.04 23.03 11.47
C ARG A 348 19.93 23.47 12.92
N GLY A 349 19.89 22.53 13.88
CA GLY A 349 19.73 22.86 15.29
C GLY A 349 18.36 23.46 15.64
N GLU A 350 17.30 23.02 14.94
CA GLU A 350 15.94 23.54 15.13
C GLU A 350 15.21 22.88 16.32
N PHE A 351 15.77 21.83 16.91
CA PHE A 351 15.24 21.16 18.09
C PHE A 351 15.80 21.71 19.38
N THR A 352 14.94 21.78 20.39
CA THR A 352 15.28 22.11 21.77
C THR A 352 14.54 21.20 22.74
N LEU A 353 15.07 21.02 23.95
CA LEU A 353 14.37 20.33 25.04
C LEU A 353 13.77 21.36 26.00
N HIS A 354 12.50 21.18 26.31
CA HIS A 354 11.86 21.77 27.47
C HIS A 354 11.75 20.71 28.54
N TYR A 355 11.70 21.13 29.79
CA TYR A 355 11.67 20.24 30.93
C TYR A 355 10.45 20.53 31.79
N GLN A 356 9.75 19.49 32.22
CA GLN A 356 8.64 19.62 33.17
C GLN A 356 8.97 18.86 34.45
N PRO A 357 8.91 19.52 35.64
CA PRO A 357 9.25 18.88 36.90
C PRO A 357 8.16 17.88 37.33
N ARG A 358 8.62 16.76 37.89
CA ARG A 358 7.83 15.79 38.63
C ARG A 358 8.14 15.96 40.14
N LEU A 359 7.10 16.12 40.91
CA LEU A 359 7.21 16.38 42.35
C LEU A 359 6.81 15.15 43.14
N ALA A 360 7.60 14.82 44.16
CA ALA A 360 7.18 13.84 45.14
C ALA A 360 5.93 14.35 45.87
N VAL A 361 4.94 13.50 46.02
CA VAL A 361 3.71 13.82 46.75
C VAL A 361 4.03 14.14 48.23
N GLU A 362 4.99 13.45 48.83
CA GLU A 362 5.48 13.72 50.14
C GLU A 362 6.68 14.69 50.10
N GLY A 363 6.54 15.84 50.74
CA GLY A 363 7.60 16.83 50.82
C GLY A 363 7.71 17.79 49.65
N MET A 364 6.94 17.61 48.56
CA MET A 364 6.85 18.52 47.40
C MET A 364 8.20 18.91 46.79
N ARG A 365 9.16 18.02 46.84
CA ARG A 365 10.49 18.20 46.23
C ARG A 365 10.49 17.69 44.78
N VAL A 366 11.27 18.32 43.93
CA VAL A 366 11.50 17.84 42.59
C VAL A 366 12.40 16.60 42.62
N GLU A 367 11.92 15.46 42.14
CA GLU A 367 12.68 14.21 42.06
C GLU A 367 13.13 13.88 40.64
N ALA A 368 12.31 14.26 39.67
CA ALA A 368 12.60 14.03 38.27
C ALA A 368 12.12 15.19 37.39
N VAL A 369 12.59 15.23 36.18
CA VAL A 369 12.10 16.13 35.13
C VAL A 369 11.87 15.35 33.86
N GLU A 370 10.76 15.61 33.19
CA GLU A 370 10.49 15.03 31.87
C GLU A 370 11.05 15.92 30.76
N ALA A 371 11.89 15.37 29.89
CA ALA A 371 12.47 16.05 28.74
C ALA A 371 11.51 15.98 27.56
N LEU A 372 10.96 17.11 27.19
CA LEU A 372 9.92 17.26 26.17
C LEU A 372 10.49 17.95 24.94
N LEU A 373 10.52 17.26 23.82
CA LEU A 373 11.03 17.75 22.54
C LEU A 373 10.19 18.92 22.02
N ARG A 374 10.88 19.98 21.52
CA ARG A 374 10.28 21.15 20.88
C ARG A 374 10.97 21.42 19.56
N TRP A 375 10.18 21.73 18.52
CA TRP A 375 10.69 22.08 17.21
C TRP A 375 10.36 23.52 16.86
N TRP A 376 11.40 24.31 16.61
CA TRP A 376 11.30 25.72 16.23
C TRP A 376 11.75 25.86 14.78
N HIS A 377 10.77 25.82 13.86
CA HIS A 377 11.03 25.93 12.44
C HIS A 377 11.19 27.41 12.04
N PRO A 378 12.22 27.81 11.25
CA PRO A 378 12.49 29.23 10.93
C PRO A 378 11.32 29.98 10.28
N GLN A 379 10.51 29.28 9.47
CA GLN A 379 9.38 29.90 8.75
C GLN A 379 8.01 29.60 9.40
N ARG A 380 7.86 28.48 10.13
CA ARG A 380 6.60 28.03 10.73
C ARG A 380 6.46 28.42 12.20
N GLY A 381 7.56 28.85 12.82
CA GLY A 381 7.60 29.06 14.26
C GLY A 381 7.58 27.74 15.04
N PHE A 382 6.91 27.74 16.18
CA PHE A 382 6.73 26.53 16.99
C PHE A 382 5.85 25.51 16.29
N VAL A 383 6.37 24.30 16.11
CA VAL A 383 5.63 23.15 15.56
C VAL A 383 5.28 22.20 16.72
N SER A 384 3.99 21.87 16.84
CA SER A 384 3.51 21.00 17.92
C SER A 384 4.09 19.59 17.83
N PRO A 385 4.51 18.97 18.95
CA PRO A 385 4.88 17.55 19.00
C PRO A 385 3.81 16.63 18.41
N ASP A 386 2.53 16.88 18.66
CA ASP A 386 1.41 16.12 18.10
C ASP A 386 1.35 16.15 16.56
N GLU A 387 2.00 17.13 15.93
CA GLU A 387 2.03 17.27 14.49
C GLU A 387 3.26 16.59 13.87
N PHE A 388 4.46 16.74 14.46
CA PHE A 388 5.69 16.25 13.84
C PHE A 388 6.15 14.88 14.35
N ILE A 389 5.85 14.46 15.58
CA ILE A 389 6.26 13.15 16.11
C ILE A 389 5.66 12.00 15.29
N PRO A 390 4.34 11.97 14.98
CA PRO A 390 3.78 10.91 14.13
C PRO A 390 4.41 10.86 12.73
N LEU A 391 4.85 12.01 12.21
CA LEU A 391 5.52 12.11 10.92
C LEU A 391 6.96 11.56 11.00
N ALA A 392 7.66 11.86 12.08
CA ALA A 392 8.99 11.31 12.36
C ALA A 392 8.96 9.79 12.52
N GLU A 393 7.92 9.24 13.14
CA GLU A 393 7.69 7.80 13.29
C GLU A 393 7.44 7.12 11.95
N GLN A 394 6.54 7.67 11.13
CA GLN A 394 6.22 7.15 9.79
C GLN A 394 7.42 7.15 8.85
N SER A 395 8.25 8.19 8.90
CA SER A 395 9.45 8.33 8.08
C SER A 395 10.69 7.61 8.66
N GLY A 396 10.62 7.08 9.89
CA GLY A 396 11.76 6.49 10.61
C GLY A 396 12.75 7.50 11.20
N LEU A 397 12.57 8.80 10.96
CA LEU A 397 13.43 9.87 11.48
C LEU A 397 13.40 9.96 13.02
N ILE A 398 12.36 9.42 13.66
CA ILE A 398 12.24 9.38 15.12
C ILE A 398 13.42 8.68 15.79
N VAL A 399 14.12 7.79 15.10
CA VAL A 399 15.29 7.07 15.61
C VAL A 399 16.46 8.04 15.79
N GLU A 400 16.76 8.84 14.76
CA GLU A 400 17.84 9.83 14.79
C GLU A 400 17.53 11.00 15.76
N ILE A 401 16.28 11.44 15.75
CA ILE A 401 15.77 12.46 16.69
C ILE A 401 15.87 11.95 18.13
N GLY A 402 15.47 10.71 18.39
CA GLY A 402 15.56 10.10 19.72
C GLY A 402 17.01 9.95 20.21
N ASP A 403 17.94 9.62 19.33
CA ASP A 403 19.37 9.60 19.67
C ASP A 403 19.90 10.99 20.02
N TRP A 404 19.43 12.03 19.36
CA TRP A 404 19.76 13.40 19.70
C TRP A 404 19.17 13.78 21.07
N VAL A 405 17.89 13.48 21.32
CA VAL A 405 17.22 13.71 22.61
C VAL A 405 17.95 13.03 23.75
N LEU A 406 18.31 11.76 23.59
CA LEU A 406 19.07 11.01 24.61
C LEU A 406 20.42 11.67 24.91
N ARG A 407 21.17 12.09 23.89
CA ARG A 407 22.47 12.78 24.11
C ARG A 407 22.29 14.09 24.87
N GLU A 408 21.32 14.92 24.48
CA GLU A 408 21.05 16.19 25.16
C GLU A 408 20.57 15.99 26.60
N ALA A 409 19.65 15.03 26.83
CA ALA A 409 19.16 14.68 28.16
C ALA A 409 20.30 14.19 29.09
N CYS A 410 21.18 13.30 28.59
CA CYS A 410 22.35 12.83 29.32
C CYS A 410 23.35 13.96 29.62
N ALA A 411 23.58 14.82 28.63
CA ALA A 411 24.47 15.99 28.83
C ALA A 411 23.91 16.96 29.85
N GLN A 412 22.58 17.16 29.88
CA GLN A 412 21.93 18.01 30.88
C GLN A 412 21.95 17.37 32.25
N ALA A 413 21.68 16.08 32.40
CA ALA A 413 21.79 15.35 33.65
C ALA A 413 23.20 15.47 34.25
N ARG A 414 24.24 15.41 33.40
CA ARG A 414 25.63 15.67 33.83
C ARG A 414 25.81 17.09 34.37
N ARG A 415 25.32 18.12 33.66
CA ARG A 415 25.45 19.53 34.11
C ARG A 415 24.83 19.72 35.49
N TRP A 416 23.63 19.19 35.75
CA TRP A 416 22.98 19.27 37.04
C TRP A 416 23.72 18.51 38.15
N ARG A 417 24.25 17.31 37.84
CA ARG A 417 25.07 16.57 38.81
C ARG A 417 26.34 17.34 39.20
N ASP A 418 27.05 17.88 38.19
CA ASP A 418 28.34 18.56 38.37
C ASP A 418 28.17 19.96 39.03
N GLY A 419 27.01 20.61 38.81
CA GLY A 419 26.62 21.87 39.48
C GLY A 419 26.29 21.72 40.97
N GLY A 420 26.09 20.50 41.45
CA GLY A 420 25.92 20.19 42.88
C GLY A 420 24.53 20.41 43.45
N ASP A 421 23.68 21.19 42.80
CA ASP A 421 22.39 21.64 43.33
C ASP A 421 21.22 20.70 43.08
N CYS A 422 21.32 19.86 42.02
CA CYS A 422 20.21 19.00 41.57
C CYS A 422 20.70 17.64 41.10
N ARG A 423 20.17 16.56 41.67
CA ARG A 423 20.38 15.18 41.23
C ARG A 423 19.09 14.59 40.65
N TRP A 424 18.47 15.34 39.75
CA TRP A 424 17.20 14.93 39.18
C TRP A 424 17.40 13.78 38.18
N GLN A 425 16.46 12.87 38.22
CA GLN A 425 16.31 11.90 37.13
C GLN A 425 15.70 12.62 35.92
N VAL A 426 16.21 12.32 34.72
CA VAL A 426 15.68 12.87 33.47
C VAL A 426 14.90 11.77 32.74
N ALA A 427 13.61 11.96 32.60
CA ALA A 427 12.73 11.09 31.87
C ALA A 427 12.71 11.46 30.38
N VAL A 428 12.82 10.47 29.53
CA VAL A 428 12.89 10.60 28.06
C VAL A 428 11.88 9.69 27.40
N ASN A 429 11.00 10.26 26.61
CA ASN A 429 10.01 9.53 25.80
C ASN A 429 10.68 8.73 24.69
N VAL A 430 10.29 7.47 24.53
CA VAL A 430 10.79 6.54 23.49
C VAL A 430 9.63 6.00 22.67
N SER A 431 9.69 6.23 21.36
CA SER A 431 8.71 5.67 20.42
C SER A 431 8.88 4.16 20.24
N GLY A 432 7.77 3.44 20.02
CA GLY A 432 7.79 2.02 19.66
C GLY A 432 8.65 1.71 18.44
N VAL A 433 8.76 2.65 17.49
CA VAL A 433 9.60 2.50 16.29
C VAL A 433 11.09 2.34 16.65
N GLN A 434 11.56 2.93 17.75
CA GLN A 434 12.95 2.87 18.18
C GLN A 434 13.37 1.49 18.72
N PHE A 435 12.40 0.59 18.98
CA PHE A 435 12.68 -0.79 19.40
C PHE A 435 12.86 -1.76 18.22
N ARG A 436 12.45 -1.39 16.98
CA ARG A 436 12.35 -2.32 15.84
C ARG A 436 13.65 -3.06 15.50
N ASP A 437 14.76 -2.38 15.57
CA ASP A 437 16.08 -2.94 15.21
C ASP A 437 16.81 -3.59 16.40
N GLY A 438 16.23 -3.52 17.60
CA GLY A 438 16.79 -4.07 18.83
C GLY A 438 18.03 -3.34 19.35
N SER A 439 18.44 -2.23 18.75
CA SER A 439 19.67 -1.50 19.07
C SER A 439 19.51 -0.40 20.13
N LEU A 440 18.29 -0.21 20.64
CA LEU A 440 18.02 0.83 21.63
C LEU A 440 18.91 0.73 22.90
N PRO A 441 19.13 -0.45 23.53
CA PRO A 441 19.97 -0.55 24.71
C PRO A 441 21.41 -0.11 24.46
N GLU A 442 21.99 -0.44 23.30
CA GLU A 442 23.35 -0.04 22.92
C GLU A 442 23.45 1.48 22.67
N ARG A 443 22.42 2.09 22.09
CA ARG A 443 22.34 3.55 21.88
C ARG A 443 22.27 4.29 23.22
N VAL A 444 21.42 3.82 24.13
CA VAL A 444 21.29 4.37 25.49
C VAL A 444 22.59 4.21 26.27
N SER A 445 23.20 3.03 26.27
CA SER A 445 24.47 2.76 26.90
C SER A 445 25.58 3.72 26.41
N ARG A 446 25.63 3.94 25.11
CA ARG A 446 26.60 4.85 24.48
C ARG A 446 26.39 6.30 24.91
N ALA A 447 25.14 6.79 24.99
CA ALA A 447 24.83 8.15 25.42
C ALA A 447 25.22 8.38 26.91
N ILE A 448 24.89 7.42 27.78
CA ILE A 448 25.21 7.46 29.21
C ILE A 448 26.75 7.45 29.42
N HIS A 449 27.47 6.56 28.76
CA HIS A 449 28.93 6.49 28.84
C HIS A 449 29.60 7.77 28.33
N ALA A 450 29.14 8.32 27.20
CA ALA A 450 29.68 9.55 26.63
C ALA A 450 29.47 10.75 27.58
N ALA A 451 28.34 10.79 28.29
CA ALA A 451 28.05 11.81 29.30
C ALA A 451 28.75 11.53 30.64
N GLY A 452 29.19 10.29 30.90
CA GLY A 452 29.82 9.89 32.16
C GLY A 452 28.89 10.01 33.39
N ILE A 453 27.59 9.72 33.20
CA ILE A 453 26.57 9.77 34.27
C ILE A 453 26.22 8.37 34.78
N GLU A 454 25.58 8.30 35.94
CA GLU A 454 25.03 7.05 36.44
C GLU A 454 23.76 6.69 35.64
N PRO A 455 23.58 5.41 35.21
CA PRO A 455 22.42 5.00 34.40
C PRO A 455 21.06 5.36 35.01
N ARG A 456 20.94 5.27 36.34
CA ARG A 456 19.72 5.62 37.10
C ARG A 456 19.29 7.11 37.00
N MET A 457 20.16 7.97 36.47
CA MET A 457 19.81 9.37 36.22
C MET A 457 18.95 9.54 34.98
N ILE A 458 18.79 8.50 34.17
CA ILE A 458 17.91 8.48 33.02
C ILE A 458 16.78 7.50 33.26
N GLU A 459 15.56 7.93 32.96
CA GLU A 459 14.37 7.09 32.86
C GLU A 459 13.88 7.09 31.42
N LEU A 460 13.47 5.93 30.90
CA LEU A 460 12.90 5.81 29.57
C LEU A 460 11.40 5.54 29.70
N GLU A 461 10.60 6.39 29.07
CA GLU A 461 9.15 6.29 29.05
C GLU A 461 8.67 5.73 27.72
N PHE A 462 7.79 4.75 27.74
CA PHE A 462 7.20 4.16 26.53
C PHE A 462 5.74 3.81 26.75
N THR A 463 4.94 4.00 25.70
CA THR A 463 3.49 3.81 25.77
C THR A 463 3.11 2.34 25.86
N GLU A 464 1.91 2.06 26.38
CA GLU A 464 1.31 0.73 26.42
C GLU A 464 1.25 0.07 25.02
N GLY A 465 0.91 0.85 23.98
CA GLY A 465 0.86 0.37 22.61
C GLY A 465 2.18 -0.21 22.09
N ALA A 466 3.32 0.39 22.47
CA ALA A 466 4.64 -0.10 22.10
C ALA A 466 4.96 -1.48 22.67
N LEU A 467 4.46 -1.79 23.88
CA LEU A 467 4.64 -3.12 24.50
C LEU A 467 3.89 -4.23 23.77
N ILE A 468 2.71 -3.94 23.23
CA ILE A 468 1.85 -4.91 22.58
C ILE A 468 2.35 -5.20 21.17
N GLU A 469 2.69 -4.16 20.39
CA GLU A 469 3.06 -4.26 18.98
C GLU A 469 4.37 -5.04 18.76
N TYR A 470 5.35 -4.89 19.67
CA TYR A 470 6.70 -5.45 19.52
C TYR A 470 7.11 -6.37 20.69
N SER A 471 6.18 -7.10 21.27
CA SER A 471 6.30 -7.77 22.58
C SER A 471 7.60 -8.55 22.85
N ALA A 472 8.13 -9.31 21.89
CA ALA A 472 9.36 -10.09 22.09
C ALA A 472 10.63 -9.23 22.04
N VAL A 473 10.71 -8.28 21.09
CA VAL A 473 11.88 -7.38 20.92
C VAL A 473 11.93 -6.39 22.07
N VAL A 474 10.78 -5.79 22.41
CA VAL A 474 10.66 -4.84 23.53
C VAL A 474 11.01 -5.51 24.86
N SER A 475 10.51 -6.73 25.13
CA SER A 475 10.83 -7.46 26.36
C SER A 475 12.34 -7.65 26.52
N LYS A 476 13.03 -8.03 25.45
CA LYS A 476 14.49 -8.18 25.47
C LYS A 476 15.20 -6.87 25.70
N ALA A 477 14.77 -5.80 25.03
CA ALA A 477 15.37 -4.47 25.16
C ALA A 477 15.17 -3.89 26.56
N VAL A 478 13.95 -3.97 27.14
CA VAL A 478 13.66 -3.48 28.49
C VAL A 478 14.49 -4.23 29.54
N LYS A 479 14.65 -5.56 29.41
CA LYS A 479 15.54 -6.33 30.29
C LYS A 479 17.00 -5.84 30.21
N ALA A 480 17.52 -5.63 29.01
CA ALA A 480 18.88 -5.14 28.81
C ALA A 480 19.06 -3.71 29.39
N LEU A 481 18.07 -2.83 29.25
CA LEU A 481 18.07 -1.51 29.86
C LEU A 481 18.09 -1.59 31.40
N LYS A 482 17.33 -2.51 31.94
CA LYS A 482 17.34 -2.75 33.40
C LYS A 482 18.68 -3.28 33.91
N GLU A 483 19.32 -4.20 33.16
CA GLU A 483 20.66 -4.71 33.46
C GLU A 483 21.72 -3.60 33.39
N LEU A 484 21.53 -2.59 32.55
CA LEU A 484 22.35 -1.38 32.50
C LEU A 484 22.11 -0.46 33.72
N GLY A 485 21.02 -0.63 34.47
CA GLY A 485 20.63 0.21 35.59
C GLY A 485 19.84 1.46 35.21
N VAL A 486 19.28 1.51 33.99
CA VAL A 486 18.39 2.58 33.52
C VAL A 486 16.99 2.33 34.06
N ALA A 487 16.35 3.38 34.58
CA ALA A 487 14.94 3.30 35.01
C ALA A 487 13.98 3.27 33.81
N THR A 488 12.85 2.64 34.00
CA THR A 488 11.84 2.50 32.94
C THR A 488 10.45 2.82 33.45
N ALA A 489 9.67 3.57 32.65
CA ALA A 489 8.31 3.93 32.97
C ALA A 489 7.34 3.53 31.85
N LEU A 490 6.15 3.08 32.24
CA LEU A 490 5.05 2.83 31.33
C LEU A 490 4.13 4.05 31.30
N ASP A 491 4.00 4.63 30.11
CA ASP A 491 3.23 5.84 29.88
C ASP A 491 1.84 5.56 29.28
N ASP A 492 0.92 6.53 29.41
CA ASP A 492 -0.47 6.48 28.93
C ASP A 492 -1.27 5.27 29.43
N PHE A 493 -0.98 4.77 30.63
CA PHE A 493 -1.60 3.55 31.15
C PHE A 493 -3.10 3.67 31.32
N GLY A 494 -3.84 2.68 30.78
CA GLY A 494 -5.30 2.55 30.88
C GLY A 494 -6.06 3.11 29.66
N THR A 495 -5.38 3.70 28.69
CA THR A 495 -6.01 4.20 27.45
C THR A 495 -6.13 3.11 26.38
N GLY A 496 -5.46 1.96 26.55
CA GLY A 496 -5.39 0.83 25.62
C GLY A 496 -6.04 -0.46 26.13
N TYR A 497 -5.80 -1.56 25.43
CA TYR A 497 -6.22 -2.92 25.81
C TYR A 497 -5.25 -3.52 26.84
N SER A 498 -5.26 -3.06 28.06
CA SER A 498 -4.37 -3.57 29.11
C SER A 498 -4.68 -5.01 29.47
N SER A 499 -3.86 -5.94 29.03
CA SER A 499 -3.80 -7.25 29.67
C SER A 499 -2.85 -7.16 30.86
N LEU A 500 -3.38 -7.16 32.08
CA LEU A 500 -2.63 -7.23 33.36
C LEU A 500 -1.54 -8.31 33.38
N SER A 501 -1.68 -9.35 32.51
CA SER A 501 -0.68 -10.40 32.36
C SER A 501 0.65 -9.89 31.78
N TYR A 502 0.64 -8.82 30.98
CA TYR A 502 1.89 -8.27 30.42
C TYR A 502 2.69 -7.48 31.44
N LEU A 503 2.05 -6.64 32.27
CA LEU A 503 2.73 -5.86 33.31
C LEU A 503 3.59 -6.73 34.25
N ARG A 504 3.13 -7.95 34.54
CA ARG A 504 3.87 -8.88 35.41
C ARG A 504 5.17 -9.40 34.78
N HIS A 505 5.29 -9.34 33.45
CA HIS A 505 6.43 -9.93 32.72
C HIS A 505 7.47 -8.89 32.30
N PHE A 506 7.11 -7.59 32.34
CA PHE A 506 8.03 -6.50 32.02
C PHE A 506 8.63 -5.89 33.29
N PRO A 507 9.96 -5.80 33.40
CA PRO A 507 10.63 -5.21 34.56
C PRO A 507 10.61 -3.68 34.47
N ILE A 508 9.43 -3.06 34.63
CA ILE A 508 9.24 -1.61 34.72
C ILE A 508 9.38 -1.14 36.16
N ASP A 509 9.71 0.13 36.37
CA ASP A 509 9.86 0.77 37.68
C ASP A 509 8.68 1.66 38.02
N THR A 510 8.18 2.40 37.03
CA THR A 510 7.20 3.46 37.21
C THR A 510 5.99 3.26 36.32
N LEU A 511 4.81 3.56 36.81
CA LEU A 511 3.56 3.58 36.07
C LEU A 511 2.99 4.98 36.07
N LYS A 512 2.82 5.58 34.86
CA LYS A 512 2.25 6.92 34.69
C LYS A 512 0.75 6.81 34.45
N ILE A 513 -0.03 7.54 35.24
CA ILE A 513 -1.49 7.60 35.16
C ILE A 513 -1.83 8.75 34.22
N ASP A 514 -2.41 8.42 33.04
CA ASP A 514 -2.72 9.40 32.01
C ASP A 514 -3.66 10.51 32.50
N ARG A 515 -3.43 11.73 32.00
CA ARG A 515 -4.19 12.94 32.28
C ARG A 515 -5.71 12.80 32.10
N VAL A 516 -6.16 11.93 31.18
CA VAL A 516 -7.58 11.68 30.91
C VAL A 516 -8.27 11.15 32.16
N PHE A 517 -7.60 10.34 32.97
CA PHE A 517 -8.14 9.81 34.23
C PHE A 517 -8.04 10.81 35.35
N VAL A 518 -6.93 11.56 35.40
CA VAL A 518 -6.69 12.57 36.44
C VAL A 518 -7.63 13.76 36.31
N ARG A 519 -7.94 14.21 35.09
CA ARG A 519 -8.81 15.35 34.83
C ARG A 519 -10.19 15.22 35.46
N ASP A 520 -10.79 14.03 35.42
CA ASP A 520 -12.18 13.81 35.85
C ASP A 520 -12.29 13.15 37.22
N ILE A 521 -11.20 13.14 38.02
CA ILE A 521 -11.16 12.54 39.36
C ILE A 521 -12.21 13.15 40.31
N VAL A 522 -12.47 14.45 40.23
CA VAL A 522 -13.32 15.21 41.17
C VAL A 522 -14.68 15.54 40.55
N SER A 523 -15.09 14.83 39.49
CA SER A 523 -16.37 15.09 38.82
C SER A 523 -17.57 14.70 39.67
N LYS A 524 -18.58 15.61 39.76
CA LYS A 524 -19.83 15.42 40.54
C LYS A 524 -20.70 14.26 40.04
N SER A 525 -20.44 13.70 38.85
CA SER A 525 -21.22 12.63 38.22
C SER A 525 -20.59 11.22 38.28
N GLY A 526 -19.68 10.99 39.23
CA GLY A 526 -19.08 9.67 39.43
C GLY A 526 -17.81 9.42 38.61
N GLY A 527 -16.99 10.42 38.42
CA GLY A 527 -15.77 10.44 37.62
C GLY A 527 -14.81 9.25 37.72
N ASN A 528 -13.61 9.40 37.19
CA ASN A 528 -12.60 8.35 37.07
C ASN A 528 -11.93 7.94 38.39
N ALA A 529 -12.37 8.48 39.54
CA ALA A 529 -11.81 8.19 40.87
C ALA A 529 -11.64 6.68 41.17
N PRO A 530 -12.65 5.79 40.93
CA PRO A 530 -12.48 4.36 41.21
C PRO A 530 -11.42 3.70 40.31
N LEU A 531 -11.22 4.20 39.08
CA LEU A 531 -10.22 3.68 38.16
C LEU A 531 -8.81 4.10 38.60
N VAL A 532 -8.62 5.36 38.99
CA VAL A 532 -7.35 5.86 39.52
C VAL A 532 -6.97 5.12 40.83
N ASP A 533 -7.95 4.87 41.72
CA ASP A 533 -7.75 4.06 42.91
C ASP A 533 -7.28 2.63 42.58
N ALA A 534 -7.91 2.00 41.57
CA ALA A 534 -7.53 0.67 41.16
C ALA A 534 -6.11 0.65 40.56
N ILE A 535 -5.74 1.65 39.75
CA ILE A 535 -4.40 1.77 39.16
C ILE A 535 -3.34 1.94 40.24
N ILE A 536 -3.54 2.85 41.22
CA ILE A 536 -2.60 3.07 42.33
C ILE A 536 -2.47 1.79 43.17
N ALA A 537 -3.58 1.13 43.51
CA ALA A 537 -3.56 -0.10 44.31
C ALA A 537 -2.81 -1.23 43.58
N MET A 538 -3.01 -1.36 42.26
CA MET A 538 -2.33 -2.31 41.41
C MET A 538 -0.82 -2.01 41.35
N ALA A 539 -0.41 -0.80 41.03
CA ALA A 539 0.99 -0.38 41.00
C ALA A 539 1.68 -0.74 42.33
N LYS A 540 1.06 -0.39 43.42
CA LYS A 540 1.56 -0.71 44.79
C LYS A 540 1.70 -2.23 45.00
N SER A 541 0.74 -3.06 44.53
CA SER A 541 0.81 -4.53 44.67
C SER A 541 1.91 -5.15 43.82
N LEU A 542 2.30 -4.48 42.75
CA LEU A 542 3.38 -4.89 41.85
C LEU A 542 4.75 -4.31 42.23
N GLY A 543 4.80 -3.44 43.24
CA GLY A 543 6.03 -2.76 43.69
C GLY A 543 6.49 -1.68 42.71
N LEU A 544 5.57 -1.06 41.97
CA LEU A 544 5.83 0.01 41.04
C LEU A 544 5.54 1.38 41.67
N ASP A 545 6.35 2.38 41.33
CA ASP A 545 6.05 3.77 41.65
C ASP A 545 4.97 4.32 40.72
N THR A 546 4.23 5.33 41.15
CA THR A 546 3.17 5.96 40.37
C THR A 546 3.47 7.44 40.12
N VAL A 547 3.23 7.89 38.89
CA VAL A 547 3.24 9.31 38.51
C VAL A 547 1.85 9.67 37.99
N ALA A 548 1.16 10.61 38.63
CA ALA A 548 -0.11 11.10 38.12
C ALA A 548 0.13 12.37 37.29
N GLU A 549 -0.31 12.28 36.01
CA GLU A 549 -0.12 13.34 35.03
C GLU A 549 -1.32 14.28 34.88
N GLY A 550 -1.03 15.50 34.41
CA GLY A 550 -2.07 16.48 34.12
C GLY A 550 -2.82 16.98 35.35
N VAL A 551 -2.13 17.09 36.48
CA VAL A 551 -2.70 17.70 37.68
C VAL A 551 -2.83 19.20 37.48
N GLU A 552 -4.07 19.71 37.45
CA GLU A 552 -4.40 21.11 37.16
C GLU A 552 -5.05 21.84 38.32
N THR A 553 -5.63 21.10 39.33
CA THR A 553 -6.35 21.70 40.45
C THR A 553 -5.87 21.18 41.82
N GLU A 554 -6.06 21.98 42.84
CA GLU A 554 -5.77 21.61 44.23
C GLU A 554 -6.59 20.41 44.71
N GLU A 555 -7.84 20.26 44.22
CA GLU A 555 -8.69 19.14 44.59
C GLU A 555 -8.14 17.82 44.02
N GLN A 556 -7.64 17.84 42.78
CA GLN A 556 -6.97 16.68 42.17
C GLN A 556 -5.72 16.30 42.94
N TRP A 557 -4.91 17.29 43.29
CA TRP A 557 -3.72 17.12 44.11
C TRP A 557 -4.03 16.50 45.47
N HIS A 558 -5.00 17.04 46.22
CA HIS A 558 -5.40 16.50 47.52
C HIS A 558 -5.95 15.08 47.44
N TYR A 559 -6.69 14.78 46.36
CA TYR A 559 -7.18 13.43 46.12
C TYR A 559 -6.01 12.43 45.94
N LEU A 560 -5.08 12.70 45.02
CA LEU A 560 -3.93 11.85 44.73
C LEU A 560 -3.03 11.66 45.99
N LYS A 561 -2.85 12.72 46.78
CA LYS A 561 -2.15 12.66 48.04
C LYS A 561 -2.84 11.73 49.05
N SER A 562 -4.16 11.79 49.16
CA SER A 562 -4.94 10.91 50.03
C SER A 562 -4.87 9.43 49.64
N ARG A 563 -4.55 9.14 48.37
CA ARG A 563 -4.38 7.79 47.79
C ARG A 563 -2.94 7.32 47.79
N HIS A 564 -2.00 8.13 48.30
CA HIS A 564 -0.57 7.82 48.37
C HIS A 564 0.05 7.56 46.99
N ALA A 565 -0.30 8.34 45.97
CA ALA A 565 0.48 8.40 44.72
C ALA A 565 1.92 8.84 45.06
N ASN A 566 2.93 8.31 44.33
CA ASN A 566 4.33 8.62 44.63
C ASN A 566 4.73 10.00 44.12
N GLN A 567 4.43 10.30 42.87
CA GLN A 567 4.78 11.56 42.22
C GLN A 567 3.59 12.15 41.48
N VAL A 568 3.66 13.45 41.22
CA VAL A 568 2.67 14.21 40.46
C VAL A 568 3.35 15.14 39.45
N GLN A 569 2.70 15.33 38.31
CA GLN A 569 3.12 16.25 37.26
C GLN A 569 1.90 16.98 36.70
N GLY A 570 2.00 18.28 36.46
CA GLY A 570 0.89 19.02 35.88
C GLY A 570 1.03 20.54 35.96
N PHE A 571 0.10 21.23 35.33
CA PHE A 571 0.10 22.68 35.22
C PHE A 571 -0.23 23.41 36.52
N LEU A 572 -0.75 22.70 37.51
CA LEU A 572 -0.91 23.21 38.84
C LEU A 572 0.46 23.67 39.43
N PHE A 573 1.51 22.94 39.14
CA PHE A 573 2.85 23.17 39.68
C PHE A 573 3.73 23.94 38.70
N CYS A 574 3.89 23.39 37.48
CA CYS A 574 4.76 23.95 36.46
C CYS A 574 4.37 23.49 35.07
N ARG A 575 4.42 24.40 34.09
CA ARG A 575 4.37 24.06 32.68
C ARG A 575 5.74 23.61 32.19
N PRO A 576 5.84 22.88 31.04
CA PRO A 576 7.15 22.62 30.43
C PRO A 576 7.91 23.92 30.14
N LEU A 577 9.09 24.07 30.70
CA LEU A 577 9.92 25.28 30.61
C LEU A 577 11.23 25.00 29.84
N ALA A 578 11.78 26.04 29.22
CA ALA A 578 13.16 26.03 28.78
C ALA A 578 14.11 25.89 29.98
N LEU A 579 15.34 25.42 29.75
CA LEU A 579 16.29 25.10 30.81
C LEU A 579 16.49 26.25 31.82
N GLU A 580 16.77 27.44 31.33
CA GLU A 580 17.05 28.62 32.18
C GLU A 580 15.83 29.03 33.02
N ASP A 581 14.63 28.88 32.45
CA ASP A 581 13.39 29.21 33.16
C ASP A 581 13.04 28.13 34.20
N LEU A 582 13.36 26.86 33.95
CA LEU A 582 13.18 25.78 34.93
C LEU A 582 14.10 25.97 36.13
N GLU A 583 15.37 26.31 35.91
CA GLU A 583 16.33 26.53 36.99
C GLU A 583 15.91 27.73 37.87
N ARG A 584 15.39 28.81 37.24
CA ARG A 584 14.82 29.94 37.94
C ARG A 584 13.58 29.55 38.74
N TRP A 585 12.64 28.85 38.11
CA TRP A 585 11.44 28.35 38.78
C TRP A 585 11.79 27.46 39.98
N HIS A 586 12.77 26.58 39.86
CA HIS A 586 13.19 25.69 40.94
C HIS A 586 13.77 26.47 42.14
N ALA A 587 14.59 27.47 41.88
CA ALA A 587 15.11 28.33 42.93
C ALA A 587 14.00 29.06 43.70
N GLU A 588 12.99 29.58 42.98
CA GLU A 588 11.80 30.20 43.60
C GLU A 588 10.95 29.20 44.37
N TRP A 589 10.78 27.96 43.80
CA TRP A 589 10.04 26.87 44.44
C TRP A 589 10.64 26.45 45.77
N LEU A 590 11.96 26.31 45.84
CA LEU A 590 12.69 25.99 47.08
C LEU A 590 12.49 27.07 48.16
N HIS A 591 12.53 28.34 47.77
CA HIS A 591 12.31 29.46 48.73
C HIS A 591 10.89 29.47 49.29
N SER A 592 9.89 29.05 48.54
CA SER A 592 8.49 29.08 49.00
C SER A 592 8.05 27.83 49.76
N HIS A 593 8.72 26.70 49.61
CA HIS A 593 8.26 25.40 50.12
C HIS A 593 9.23 24.70 51.07
N LEU A 594 10.48 25.17 51.20
CA LEU A 594 11.35 24.72 52.28
C LEU A 594 11.05 25.54 53.54
N PRO A 595 10.82 24.89 54.72
CA PRO A 595 10.76 25.61 55.97
C PRO A 595 12.11 26.31 56.16
N ALA A 596 12.08 27.60 56.53
CA ALA A 596 13.27 28.35 56.91
C ALA A 596 14.11 27.49 57.87
N ALA A 597 15.29 27.05 57.41
CA ALA A 597 16.21 26.33 58.27
C ALA A 597 16.42 27.19 59.51
N ASN A 598 16.08 26.66 60.69
CA ASN A 598 16.40 27.26 61.96
C ASN A 598 17.89 27.55 61.92
N VAL A 599 18.24 28.83 61.73
CA VAL A 599 19.55 29.38 62.04
C VAL A 599 19.53 29.51 63.53
N GLY A 600 20.01 28.48 64.21
CA GLY A 600 20.31 28.43 65.59
C GLY A 600 21.79 28.15 65.77
#